data_b19f6cbad78e2acc7de20a53ce9f26f1
#
_entry.id   b19f6cbad78e2acc7de20a53ce9f26f1
#
_cell.length_a   1.000
_cell.length_b   1.000
_cell.length_c   1.000
_cell.angle_alpha   90.00
_cell.angle_beta   90.00
_cell.angle_gamma   90.00
#
_symmetry.space_group_name_H-M   'P 1'
#
loop_
_entity.id
_entity.type
_entity.pdbx_description
1 polymer ?
#
loop_
_entity_poly.entity_id
_entity_poly.type
_entity_poly.pdbx_seq_one_letter_code
_entity_poly.pdbx_strand_id
1 'polypeptide(L)'
;PPRDISNSSCVNFNLVQSMCDRLQSVADQNDISFIVGTIFKEKEIYNRALLFQPNKQIKSYDKRALWGWDNDNFAKGNSDGIVEIDGVVFGIRICFEIRFPEFFRELYKRNTDINVVLFYDVADTDDKERYSMIRGHLQTRAVENVTTTISVNATSPFQTAPTMVFGKSGQCIKECVRNKPELLIYDFEKTVNDFGENGRTSISNSLINW
;
A
#
# COMPACT_ATOMS: atom_id res chain seq x y z
N PRO A 1 -9.28 6.03 11.35
CA PRO A 1 -8.38 6.90 12.10
C PRO A 1 -7.49 6.10 13.04
N PRO A 2 -6.30 6.62 13.40
CA PRO A 2 -5.52 6.04 14.48
C PRO A 2 -6.34 6.06 15.78
N ARG A 3 -6.20 5.02 16.62
CA ARG A 3 -7.08 4.82 17.78
C ARG A 3 -6.78 5.77 18.94
N ASP A 4 -5.52 6.19 19.05
CA ASP A 4 -5.01 6.89 20.21
C ASP A 4 -4.95 8.42 20.05
N ILE A 5 -5.47 8.94 18.93
CA ILE A 5 -5.50 10.38 18.67
C ILE A 5 -6.89 10.85 18.23
N SER A 6 -7.36 11.94 18.81
CA SER A 6 -8.65 12.54 18.45
C SER A 6 -8.60 13.29 17.11
N ASN A 7 -7.44 13.87 16.79
CA ASN A 7 -7.17 14.56 15.53
C ASN A 7 -5.68 14.48 15.18
N SER A 8 -5.33 14.83 13.94
CA SER A 8 -3.95 14.74 13.45
C SER A 8 -2.96 15.67 14.16
N SER A 9 -3.41 16.75 14.80
CA SER A 9 -2.53 17.68 15.52
C SER A 9 -2.00 17.09 16.85
N CYS A 10 -2.60 16.00 17.34
CA CYS A 10 -2.13 15.28 18.53
C CYS A 10 -0.90 14.41 18.27
N VAL A 11 -0.47 14.27 17.01
CA VAL A 11 0.72 13.49 16.66
C VAL A 11 1.98 14.19 17.10
N ASN A 12 2.89 13.44 17.73
CA ASN A 12 4.23 13.95 18.05
C ASN A 12 5.13 13.93 16.81
N PHE A 13 5.08 15.00 16.01
CA PHE A 13 5.84 15.10 14.76
C PHE A 13 7.35 15.10 14.94
N ASN A 14 7.88 15.54 16.09
CA ASN A 14 9.31 15.43 16.37
C ASN A 14 9.72 13.96 16.51
N LEU A 15 8.88 13.16 17.16
CA LEU A 15 9.12 11.70 17.23
C LEU A 15 9.02 11.05 15.85
N VAL A 16 8.02 11.42 15.04
CA VAL A 16 7.89 10.92 13.66
C VAL A 16 9.15 11.23 12.85
N GLN A 17 9.65 12.47 12.92
CA GLN A 17 10.87 12.86 12.21
C GLN A 17 12.09 12.05 12.69
N SER A 18 12.27 11.94 14.01
CA SER A 18 13.36 11.14 14.59
C SER A 18 13.32 9.67 14.14
N MET A 19 12.11 9.09 14.02
CA MET A 19 11.96 7.72 13.52
C MET A 19 12.27 7.61 12.03
N CYS A 20 11.92 8.63 11.22
CA CYS A 20 12.28 8.69 9.81
C CYS A 20 13.82 8.75 9.63
N ASP A 21 14.50 9.59 10.41
CA ASP A 21 15.97 9.71 10.38
C ASP A 21 16.63 8.37 10.74
N ARG A 22 16.07 7.69 11.75
CA ARG A 22 16.54 6.35 12.13
C ARG A 22 16.30 5.31 11.04
N LEU A 23 15.13 5.31 10.39
CA LEU A 23 14.84 4.39 9.28
C LEU A 23 15.78 4.64 8.10
N GLN A 24 16.07 5.89 7.75
CA GLN A 24 17.06 6.21 6.71
C GLN A 24 18.45 5.68 7.09
N SER A 25 18.88 5.89 8.33
CA SER A 25 20.17 5.35 8.81
C SER A 25 20.23 3.82 8.72
N VAL A 26 19.14 3.12 9.05
CA VAL A 26 19.05 1.66 8.94
C VAL A 26 19.08 1.23 7.47
N ALA A 27 18.38 1.95 6.58
CA ALA A 27 18.41 1.71 5.14
C ALA A 27 19.84 1.81 4.59
N ASP A 28 20.55 2.90 4.94
CA ASP A 28 21.90 3.18 4.49
C ASP A 28 22.92 2.13 4.99
N GLN A 29 22.81 1.72 6.25
CA GLN A 29 23.74 0.77 6.89
C GLN A 29 23.58 -0.67 6.44
N ASN A 30 22.37 -1.07 6.02
CA ASN A 30 22.05 -2.47 5.72
C ASN A 30 21.72 -2.71 4.25
N ASP A 31 21.77 -1.68 3.41
CA ASP A 31 21.39 -1.74 1.99
C ASP A 31 19.97 -2.28 1.77
N ILE A 32 19.01 -1.78 2.60
CA ILE A 32 17.61 -2.20 2.59
C ILE A 32 16.71 -1.00 2.28
N SER A 33 15.73 -1.19 1.42
CA SER A 33 14.68 -0.20 1.17
C SER A 33 13.44 -0.47 2.03
N PHE A 34 12.79 0.60 2.52
CA PHE A 34 11.56 0.51 3.32
C PHE A 34 10.44 1.33 2.69
N ILE A 35 9.21 0.77 2.64
CA ILE A 35 7.98 1.52 2.38
C ILE A 35 7.17 1.51 3.68
N VAL A 36 6.96 2.68 4.28
CA VAL A 36 6.34 2.82 5.61
C VAL A 36 5.20 3.83 5.58
N GLY A 37 4.03 3.43 6.07
CA GLY A 37 2.89 4.32 6.26
C GLY A 37 3.00 5.12 7.56
N THR A 38 2.74 6.41 7.51
CA THR A 38 2.78 7.30 8.69
C THR A 38 1.86 8.51 8.52
N ILE A 39 1.63 9.26 9.60
CA ILE A 39 1.12 10.62 9.56
C ILE A 39 2.33 11.55 9.53
N PHE A 40 2.43 12.39 8.52
CA PHE A 40 3.59 13.25 8.32
C PHE A 40 3.18 14.72 8.17
N LYS A 41 3.97 15.63 8.72
CA LYS A 41 3.73 17.07 8.68
C LYS A 41 4.81 17.77 7.87
N GLU A 42 4.38 18.50 6.85
CA GLU A 42 5.17 19.54 6.17
C GLU A 42 4.48 20.90 6.37
N LYS A 43 3.99 21.53 5.29
CA LYS A 43 3.08 22.68 5.40
C LYS A 43 1.72 22.26 5.93
N GLU A 44 1.25 21.12 5.45
CA GLU A 44 0.01 20.46 5.85
C GLU A 44 0.33 19.11 6.50
N ILE A 45 -0.69 18.46 7.04
CA ILE A 45 -0.59 17.12 7.63
C ILE A 45 -1.14 16.11 6.61
N TYR A 46 -0.41 15.03 6.37
CA TYR A 46 -0.73 14.00 5.39
C TYR A 46 -0.80 12.61 5.99
N ASN A 47 -1.70 11.78 5.47
CA ASN A 47 -1.61 10.34 5.59
C ASN A 47 -0.68 9.87 4.46
N ARG A 48 0.54 9.49 4.81
CA ARG A 48 1.67 9.39 3.88
C ARG A 48 2.35 8.02 3.94
N ALA A 49 2.71 7.51 2.78
CA ALA A 49 3.71 6.45 2.65
C ALA A 49 5.06 7.09 2.33
N LEU A 50 6.09 6.70 3.05
CA LEU A 50 7.48 7.11 2.83
C LEU A 50 8.30 5.95 2.28
N LEU A 51 9.09 6.20 1.24
CA LEU A 51 10.09 5.29 0.71
C LEU A 51 11.47 5.75 1.15
N PHE A 52 12.13 4.93 1.95
CA PHE A 52 13.54 5.05 2.33
C PHE A 52 14.36 4.11 1.45
N GLN A 53 15.37 4.64 0.77
CA GLN A 53 16.31 3.85 -0.02
C GLN A 53 17.75 4.20 0.40
N PRO A 54 18.70 3.24 0.35
CA PRO A 54 20.09 3.48 0.72
C PRO A 54 20.68 4.67 -0.05
N ASN A 55 21.22 5.64 0.69
CA ASN A 55 21.90 6.82 0.15
C ASN A 55 21.07 7.65 -0.86
N LYS A 56 19.72 7.60 -0.77
CA LYS A 56 18.83 8.37 -1.64
C LYS A 56 17.92 9.27 -0.82
N GLN A 57 17.43 10.31 -1.49
CA GLN A 57 16.40 11.18 -0.90
C GLN A 57 15.10 10.39 -0.68
N ILE A 58 14.47 10.60 0.47
CA ILE A 58 13.17 10.00 0.81
C ILE A 58 12.12 10.47 -0.21
N LYS A 59 11.41 9.51 -0.80
CA LYS A 59 10.25 9.76 -1.65
C LYS A 59 8.97 9.54 -0.85
N SER A 60 7.87 10.14 -1.30
CA SER A 60 6.58 10.04 -0.60
C SER A 60 5.41 9.88 -1.55
N TYR A 61 4.36 9.24 -1.03
CA TYR A 61 3.03 9.20 -1.60
C TYR A 61 2.01 9.61 -0.54
N ASP A 62 1.20 10.61 -0.82
CA ASP A 62 0.13 11.08 0.06
C ASP A 62 -1.21 10.52 -0.39
N LYS A 63 -1.99 10.04 0.57
CA LYS A 63 -3.32 9.48 0.32
C LYS A 63 -4.21 10.48 -0.40
N ARG A 64 -4.87 10.03 -1.47
CA ARG A 64 -5.73 10.87 -2.31
C ARG A 64 -7.23 10.65 -2.05
N ALA A 65 -7.63 9.43 -1.66
CA ALA A 65 -9.02 9.14 -1.30
C ALA A 65 -9.24 9.37 0.20
N LEU A 66 -9.56 10.62 0.56
CA LEU A 66 -9.89 11.00 1.92
C LEU A 66 -11.41 10.92 2.15
N TRP A 67 -11.83 10.40 3.31
CA TRP A 67 -13.23 10.32 3.70
C TRP A 67 -13.39 10.35 5.23
N GLY A 68 -14.46 10.99 5.71
CA GLY A 68 -14.73 11.10 7.15
C GLY A 68 -13.57 11.71 7.89
N TRP A 69 -13.12 11.09 8.96
CA TRP A 69 -12.01 11.56 9.80
C TRP A 69 -10.75 11.94 9.00
N ASP A 70 -10.40 11.17 7.97
CA ASP A 70 -9.24 11.49 7.12
C ASP A 70 -9.42 12.84 6.40
N ASN A 71 -10.63 13.14 5.92
CA ASN A 71 -10.91 14.40 5.23
C ASN A 71 -10.81 15.63 6.14
N ASP A 72 -11.11 15.46 7.42
CA ASP A 72 -11.05 16.53 8.41
C ASP A 72 -9.62 16.74 8.97
N ASN A 73 -8.73 15.78 8.76
CA ASN A 73 -7.42 15.74 9.41
C ASN A 73 -6.22 15.76 8.47
N PHE A 74 -6.40 15.48 7.17
CA PHE A 74 -5.31 15.38 6.22
C PHE A 74 -5.54 16.21 4.97
N ALA A 75 -4.46 16.75 4.44
CA ALA A 75 -4.45 17.29 3.09
C ALA A 75 -4.41 16.16 2.06
N LYS A 76 -5.07 16.38 0.92
CA LYS A 76 -5.16 15.44 -0.19
C LYS A 76 -3.84 15.39 -0.97
N GLY A 77 -3.34 14.19 -1.25
CA GLY A 77 -2.21 13.97 -2.14
C GLY A 77 -2.51 14.28 -3.61
N ASN A 78 -1.46 14.43 -4.40
CA ASN A 78 -1.53 14.76 -5.83
C ASN A 78 -0.59 13.92 -6.72
N SER A 79 0.23 13.04 -6.13
CA SER A 79 1.17 12.18 -6.87
C SER A 79 0.52 10.86 -7.29
N ASP A 80 1.11 10.19 -8.28
CA ASP A 80 0.64 8.89 -8.76
C ASP A 80 1.12 7.69 -7.89
N GLY A 81 2.07 7.91 -6.98
CA GLY A 81 2.57 6.89 -6.06
C GLY A 81 3.44 5.84 -6.74
N ILE A 82 4.14 6.21 -7.81
CA ILE A 82 5.05 5.31 -8.52
C ILE A 82 6.47 5.49 -8.01
N VAL A 83 7.10 4.39 -7.65
CA VAL A 83 8.50 4.36 -7.23
C VAL A 83 9.22 3.17 -7.84
N GLU A 84 10.53 3.29 -8.04
CA GLU A 84 11.37 2.21 -8.56
C GLU A 84 12.42 1.84 -7.52
N ILE A 85 12.56 0.53 -7.28
CA ILE A 85 13.55 -0.08 -6.39
C ILE A 85 14.19 -1.22 -7.16
N ASP A 86 15.48 -1.13 -7.45
CA ASP A 86 16.28 -2.18 -8.11
C ASP A 86 15.67 -2.72 -9.41
N GLY A 87 15.15 -1.82 -10.24
CA GLY A 87 14.53 -2.15 -11.53
C GLY A 87 13.12 -2.75 -11.43
N VAL A 88 12.53 -2.79 -10.23
CA VAL A 88 11.14 -3.17 -9.98
C VAL A 88 10.30 -1.92 -9.76
N VAL A 89 9.23 -1.77 -10.51
CA VAL A 89 8.31 -0.62 -10.41
C VAL A 89 7.18 -0.93 -9.45
N PHE A 90 7.12 -0.16 -8.36
CA PHE A 90 6.10 -0.28 -7.34
C PHE A 90 5.04 0.81 -7.48
N GLY A 91 3.77 0.43 -7.33
CA GLY A 91 2.66 1.34 -7.14
C GLY A 91 2.19 1.34 -5.69
N ILE A 92 2.11 2.50 -5.05
CA ILE A 92 1.72 2.62 -3.63
C ILE A 92 0.30 3.14 -3.52
N ARG A 93 -0.52 2.48 -2.67
CA ARG A 93 -1.86 2.92 -2.28
C ARG A 93 -2.07 2.80 -0.78
N ILE A 94 -2.99 3.61 -0.23
CA ILE A 94 -3.24 3.65 1.21
C ILE A 94 -4.70 3.32 1.51
N CYS A 95 -4.92 2.20 2.19
CA CYS A 95 -6.16 1.79 2.86
C CYS A 95 -7.41 1.93 1.98
N PHE A 96 -8.25 2.95 2.19
CA PHE A 96 -9.53 3.15 1.53
C PHE A 96 -9.44 3.21 -0.01
N GLU A 97 -8.27 3.54 -0.56
CA GLU A 97 -8.03 3.57 -2.01
C GLU A 97 -8.21 2.21 -2.69
N ILE A 98 -8.10 1.10 -1.94
CA ILE A 98 -8.35 -0.26 -2.46
C ILE A 98 -9.76 -0.43 -3.03
N ARG A 99 -10.73 0.37 -2.57
CA ARG A 99 -12.13 0.28 -2.99
C ARG A 99 -12.40 0.85 -4.38
N PHE A 100 -11.48 1.66 -4.91
CA PHE A 100 -11.66 2.38 -6.17
C PHE A 100 -10.76 1.79 -7.26
N PRO A 101 -11.33 1.13 -8.29
CA PRO A 101 -10.54 0.55 -9.38
C PRO A 101 -9.71 1.59 -10.14
N GLU A 102 -10.16 2.85 -10.19
CA GLU A 102 -9.49 3.95 -10.89
C GLU A 102 -8.06 4.15 -10.41
N PHE A 103 -7.82 4.07 -9.09
CA PHE A 103 -6.47 4.18 -8.52
C PHE A 103 -5.53 3.07 -8.97
N PHE A 104 -6.07 1.86 -9.22
CA PHE A 104 -5.27 0.73 -9.68
C PHE A 104 -5.11 0.70 -11.20
N ARG A 105 -6.10 1.21 -11.94
CA ARG A 105 -5.97 1.43 -13.38
C ARG A 105 -4.92 2.50 -13.71
N GLU A 106 -4.75 3.49 -12.87
CA GLU A 106 -3.65 4.45 -12.97
C GLU A 106 -2.28 3.75 -12.81
N LEU A 107 -2.13 2.84 -11.84
CA LEU A 107 -0.92 2.04 -11.66
C LEU A 107 -0.68 1.11 -12.85
N TYR A 108 -1.73 0.46 -13.36
CA TYR A 108 -1.65 -0.36 -14.57
C TYR A 108 -1.09 0.42 -15.77
N LYS A 109 -1.57 1.64 -16.01
CA LYS A 109 -1.07 2.53 -17.07
C LYS A 109 0.41 2.90 -16.91
N ARG A 110 0.94 2.80 -15.71
CA ARG A 110 2.35 3.06 -15.38
C ARG A 110 3.22 1.79 -15.39
N ASN A 111 2.63 0.65 -15.81
CA ASN A 111 3.32 -0.64 -15.88
C ASN A 111 3.99 -1.04 -14.56
N THR A 112 3.27 -0.93 -13.44
CA THR A 112 3.78 -1.38 -12.15
C THR A 112 3.95 -2.90 -12.10
N ASP A 113 5.06 -3.35 -11.56
CA ASP A 113 5.34 -4.78 -11.34
C ASP A 113 4.64 -5.28 -10.07
N ILE A 114 4.63 -4.43 -9.04
CA ILE A 114 4.06 -4.73 -7.72
C ILE A 114 3.21 -3.55 -7.26
N ASN A 115 1.98 -3.82 -6.83
CA ASN A 115 1.15 -2.85 -6.11
C ASN A 115 1.22 -3.12 -4.61
N VAL A 116 1.58 -2.11 -3.82
CA VAL A 116 1.62 -2.18 -2.35
C VAL A 116 0.48 -1.37 -1.76
N VAL A 117 -0.31 -1.99 -0.89
CA VAL A 117 -1.40 -1.32 -0.18
C VAL A 117 -1.10 -1.33 1.32
N LEU A 118 -0.92 -0.13 1.88
CA LEU A 118 -0.64 0.05 3.31
C LEU A 118 -1.94 0.30 4.05
N PHE A 119 -2.19 -0.48 5.10
CA PHE A 119 -3.37 -0.36 5.94
C PHE A 119 -3.01 -0.03 7.40
N TYR A 120 -3.87 0.75 8.01
CA TYR A 120 -4.15 0.73 9.43
C TYR A 120 -5.67 0.51 9.57
N ASP A 121 -6.11 -0.72 9.29
CA ASP A 121 -7.53 -1.09 9.25
C ASP A 121 -7.80 -2.20 10.26
N VAL A 122 -8.19 -1.76 11.46
CA VAL A 122 -8.47 -2.61 12.62
C VAL A 122 -9.76 -2.15 13.29
N ALA A 123 -10.46 -3.08 13.98
CA ALA A 123 -11.71 -2.83 14.66
C ALA A 123 -11.64 -3.28 16.13
N ASP A 124 -12.59 -2.82 16.97
CA ASP A 124 -12.73 -3.24 18.36
C ASP A 124 -13.40 -4.61 18.50
N THR A 125 -14.10 -5.01 17.44
CA THR A 125 -14.79 -6.30 17.36
C THR A 125 -14.31 -7.08 16.15
N ASP A 126 -14.47 -8.40 16.17
CA ASP A 126 -14.04 -9.30 15.10
C ASP A 126 -14.98 -9.20 13.88
N ASP A 127 -14.69 -8.31 12.95
CA ASP A 127 -15.41 -8.13 11.70
C ASP A 127 -14.78 -8.98 10.57
N LYS A 128 -15.23 -10.24 10.49
CA LYS A 128 -14.78 -11.20 9.47
C LYS A 128 -15.34 -10.88 8.08
N GLU A 129 -16.52 -10.29 8.00
CA GLU A 129 -17.15 -9.93 6.73
C GLU A 129 -16.35 -8.80 6.04
N ARG A 130 -16.00 -7.76 6.80
CA ARG A 130 -15.14 -6.68 6.30
C ARG A 130 -13.76 -7.21 5.88
N TYR A 131 -13.15 -8.09 6.69
CA TYR A 131 -11.88 -8.74 6.34
C TYR A 131 -11.99 -9.48 5.00
N SER A 132 -13.01 -10.31 4.83
CA SER A 132 -13.26 -11.07 3.59
C SER A 132 -13.50 -10.14 2.40
N MET A 133 -14.27 -9.07 2.58
CA MET A 133 -14.53 -8.07 1.54
C MET A 133 -13.24 -7.38 1.09
N ILE A 134 -12.41 -6.90 2.00
CA ILE A 134 -11.14 -6.24 1.65
C ILE A 134 -10.17 -7.24 0.98
N ARG A 135 -10.15 -8.47 1.45
CA ARG A 135 -9.39 -9.55 0.80
C ARG A 135 -9.83 -9.76 -0.65
N GLY A 136 -11.14 -9.75 -0.91
CA GLY A 136 -11.71 -9.83 -2.26
C GLY A 136 -11.32 -8.63 -3.15
N HIS A 137 -11.29 -7.42 -2.59
CA HIS A 137 -10.79 -6.25 -3.32
C HIS A 137 -9.32 -6.43 -3.73
N LEU A 138 -8.44 -6.84 -2.81
CA LEU A 138 -7.02 -7.07 -3.11
C LEU A 138 -6.84 -8.09 -4.24
N GLN A 139 -7.56 -9.21 -4.17
CA GLN A 139 -7.56 -10.24 -5.20
C GLN A 139 -8.01 -9.69 -6.56
N THR A 140 -9.11 -8.94 -6.59
CA THR A 140 -9.64 -8.32 -7.81
C THR A 140 -8.63 -7.35 -8.41
N ARG A 141 -7.99 -6.48 -7.58
CA ARG A 141 -6.97 -5.55 -8.08
C ARG A 141 -5.78 -6.27 -8.70
N ALA A 142 -5.36 -7.40 -8.15
CA ALA A 142 -4.30 -8.22 -8.73
C ALA A 142 -4.70 -8.78 -10.11
N VAL A 143 -5.89 -9.39 -10.21
CA VAL A 143 -6.39 -10.04 -11.43
C VAL A 143 -6.63 -9.04 -12.56
N GLU A 144 -7.39 -7.97 -12.28
CA GLU A 144 -7.82 -7.02 -13.32
C GLU A 144 -6.66 -6.19 -13.87
N ASN A 145 -5.58 -6.00 -13.09
CA ASN A 145 -4.41 -5.24 -13.48
C ASN A 145 -3.21 -6.13 -13.84
N VAL A 146 -3.35 -7.45 -13.75
CA VAL A 146 -2.28 -8.44 -14.05
C VAL A 146 -0.99 -8.08 -13.30
N THR A 147 -1.11 -7.77 -12.01
CA THR A 147 -0.01 -7.23 -11.19
C THR A 147 0.02 -7.93 -9.84
N THR A 148 1.22 -8.30 -9.36
CA THR A 148 1.37 -8.76 -7.98
C THR A 148 0.89 -7.69 -7.02
N THR A 149 -0.01 -8.04 -6.09
CA THR A 149 -0.56 -7.10 -5.12
C THR A 149 -0.22 -7.55 -3.71
N ILE A 150 0.47 -6.69 -2.97
CA ILE A 150 0.91 -6.92 -1.58
C ILE A 150 0.14 -5.98 -0.67
N SER A 151 -0.34 -6.48 0.46
CA SER A 151 -0.91 -5.65 1.51
C SER A 151 -0.20 -5.86 2.83
N VAL A 152 -0.12 -4.80 3.64
CA VAL A 152 0.42 -4.81 5.00
C VAL A 152 -0.56 -4.09 5.91
N ASN A 153 -0.89 -4.67 7.07
CA ASN A 153 -1.82 -4.09 8.04
C ASN A 153 -1.29 -4.23 9.48
N ALA A 154 -1.70 -3.32 10.35
CA ALA A 154 -1.56 -3.48 11.79
C ALA A 154 -2.31 -4.74 12.28
N THR A 155 -1.85 -5.35 13.39
CA THR A 155 -2.35 -6.66 13.83
C THR A 155 -3.40 -6.60 14.94
N SER A 156 -3.52 -5.49 15.66
CA SER A 156 -4.33 -5.39 16.88
C SER A 156 -5.27 -4.19 16.84
N PRO A 157 -6.45 -4.29 17.46
CA PRO A 157 -6.97 -5.46 18.17
C PRO A 157 -7.52 -6.54 17.23
N PHE A 158 -8.32 -6.21 16.19
CA PHE A 158 -8.82 -7.14 15.19
C PHE A 158 -8.60 -6.59 13.80
N GLN A 159 -7.85 -7.31 12.97
CA GLN A 159 -7.62 -6.93 11.58
C GLN A 159 -8.91 -7.01 10.76
N THR A 160 -9.17 -5.96 9.99
CA THR A 160 -10.25 -5.87 9.01
C THR A 160 -9.72 -5.80 7.56
N ALA A 161 -8.40 -5.89 7.40
CA ALA A 161 -7.71 -6.09 6.13
C ALA A 161 -6.52 -7.06 6.34
N PRO A 162 -6.21 -7.93 5.38
CA PRO A 162 -5.10 -8.89 5.51
C PRO A 162 -3.73 -8.27 5.29
N THR A 163 -2.69 -8.95 5.83
CA THR A 163 -1.31 -8.85 5.34
C THR A 163 -1.05 -10.05 4.46
N MET A 164 -0.86 -9.83 3.15
CA MET A 164 -0.84 -10.92 2.18
C MET A 164 -0.22 -10.54 0.83
N VAL A 165 -0.02 -11.57 -0.01
CA VAL A 165 0.41 -11.44 -1.41
C VAL A 165 -0.54 -12.17 -2.32
N PHE A 166 -1.09 -11.47 -3.32
CA PHE A 166 -1.79 -12.03 -4.47
C PHE A 166 -0.91 -11.96 -5.71
N GLY A 167 -0.86 -13.05 -6.47
CA GLY A 167 -0.25 -13.09 -7.78
C GLY A 167 -1.15 -12.52 -8.87
N LYS A 168 -0.61 -12.34 -10.07
CA LYS A 168 -1.25 -11.74 -11.26
C LYS A 168 -2.58 -12.39 -11.68
N SER A 169 -2.78 -13.67 -11.38
CA SER A 169 -4.00 -14.43 -11.66
C SER A 169 -4.90 -14.59 -10.44
N GLY A 170 -4.65 -13.83 -9.36
CA GLY A 170 -5.48 -13.76 -8.17
C GLY A 170 -5.29 -14.93 -7.21
N GLN A 171 -4.29 -15.79 -7.41
CA GLN A 171 -3.92 -16.80 -6.43
C GLN A 171 -3.35 -16.13 -5.18
N CYS A 172 -3.80 -16.57 -4.00
CA CYS A 172 -3.16 -16.22 -2.74
C CYS A 172 -1.81 -16.95 -2.65
N ILE A 173 -0.72 -16.21 -2.74
CA ILE A 173 0.64 -16.77 -2.65
C ILE A 173 1.01 -16.99 -1.20
N LYS A 174 0.82 -15.96 -0.36
CA LYS A 174 1.06 -16.01 1.08
C LYS A 174 0.06 -15.11 1.81
N GLU A 175 -0.33 -15.48 3.01
CA GLU A 175 -1.17 -14.70 3.90
C GLU A 175 -0.73 -14.92 5.34
N CYS A 176 -0.50 -13.84 6.09
CA CYS A 176 -0.22 -13.91 7.52
C CYS A 176 -1.44 -14.37 8.32
N VAL A 177 -1.19 -15.01 9.45
CA VAL A 177 -2.27 -15.38 10.37
C VAL A 177 -2.92 -14.13 10.92
N ARG A 178 -4.22 -13.99 10.70
CA ARG A 178 -5.01 -12.85 11.13
C ARG A 178 -4.85 -12.57 12.64
N ASN A 179 -4.70 -11.31 13.01
CA ASN A 179 -4.55 -10.83 14.40
C ASN A 179 -3.27 -11.31 15.10
N LYS A 180 -2.27 -11.79 14.36
CA LYS A 180 -0.98 -12.19 14.92
C LYS A 180 0.15 -11.39 14.28
N PRO A 181 1.13 -10.90 15.08
CA PRO A 181 2.37 -10.37 14.54
C PRO A 181 3.13 -11.48 13.78
N GLU A 182 3.42 -11.25 12.52
CA GLU A 182 4.09 -12.22 11.67
C GLU A 182 4.92 -11.50 10.59
N LEU A 183 6.07 -12.05 10.22
CA LEU A 183 6.87 -11.63 9.10
C LEU A 183 6.50 -12.45 7.86
N LEU A 184 5.99 -11.78 6.82
CA LEU A 184 5.76 -12.38 5.51
C LEU A 184 6.97 -12.14 4.63
N ILE A 185 7.59 -13.22 4.12
CA ILE A 185 8.71 -13.17 3.18
C ILE A 185 8.19 -13.66 1.82
N TYR A 186 8.45 -12.88 0.78
CA TYR A 186 8.07 -13.18 -0.59
C TYR A 186 9.20 -12.81 -1.55
N ASP A 187 9.65 -13.79 -2.32
CA ASP A 187 10.66 -13.59 -3.36
C ASP A 187 9.92 -13.25 -4.66
N PHE A 188 10.13 -12.04 -5.17
CA PHE A 188 9.49 -11.57 -6.38
C PHE A 188 10.37 -11.83 -7.59
N GLU A 189 9.78 -12.44 -8.62
CA GLU A 189 10.40 -12.60 -9.93
C GLU A 189 9.50 -12.01 -11.01
N LYS A 190 10.08 -11.23 -11.93
CA LYS A 190 9.37 -10.80 -13.15
C LYS A 190 9.14 -12.00 -14.06
N THR A 191 7.90 -12.40 -14.19
CA THR A 191 7.51 -13.51 -15.05
C THR A 191 6.85 -13.04 -16.35
N VAL A 192 7.02 -13.79 -17.42
CA VAL A 192 6.24 -13.62 -18.65
C VAL A 192 4.77 -13.94 -18.35
N ASN A 193 3.86 -13.18 -18.90
CA ASN A 193 2.43 -13.42 -18.73
C ASN A 193 2.02 -14.74 -19.37
N ASP A 194 1.15 -15.50 -18.72
CA ASP A 194 0.50 -16.68 -19.27
C ASP A 194 -0.59 -16.31 -20.29
N PHE A 195 -1.27 -17.32 -20.85
CA PHE A 195 -2.34 -17.12 -21.83
C PHE A 195 -3.48 -16.25 -21.29
N GLY A 196 -3.94 -16.51 -20.06
CA GLY A 196 -5.03 -15.77 -19.42
C GLY A 196 -4.62 -14.33 -19.05
N GLU A 197 -3.40 -14.16 -18.59
CA GLU A 197 -2.80 -12.85 -18.26
C GLU A 197 -2.65 -11.99 -19.52
N ASN A 198 -2.16 -12.58 -20.63
CA ASN A 198 -2.07 -11.92 -21.93
C ASN A 198 -3.46 -11.50 -22.46
N GLY A 199 -4.46 -12.36 -22.31
CA GLY A 199 -5.84 -12.05 -22.70
C GLY A 199 -6.37 -10.85 -21.92
N ARG A 200 -6.24 -10.84 -20.59
CA ARG A 200 -6.66 -9.72 -19.76
C ARG A 200 -5.93 -8.42 -20.10
N THR A 201 -4.61 -8.49 -20.29
CA THR A 201 -3.80 -7.33 -20.70
C THR A 201 -4.25 -6.78 -22.05
N SER A 202 -4.44 -7.63 -23.05
CA SER A 202 -4.89 -7.23 -24.41
C SER A 202 -6.25 -6.51 -24.36
N ILE A 203 -7.23 -7.10 -23.68
CA ILE A 203 -8.56 -6.49 -23.55
C ILE A 203 -8.48 -5.19 -22.73
N SER A 204 -7.76 -5.19 -21.60
CA SER A 204 -7.58 -3.97 -20.78
C SER A 204 -6.99 -2.83 -21.61
N ASN A 205 -5.95 -3.09 -22.41
CA ASN A 205 -5.33 -2.08 -23.26
C ASN A 205 -6.29 -1.53 -24.31
N SER A 206 -7.15 -2.38 -24.88
CA SER A 206 -8.16 -1.92 -25.84
C SER A 206 -9.25 -1.04 -25.22
N LEU A 207 -9.55 -1.24 -23.95
CA LEU A 207 -10.58 -0.48 -23.20
C LEU A 207 -10.05 0.81 -22.58
N ILE A 208 -8.73 0.91 -22.30
CA ILE A 208 -8.12 2.04 -21.61
C ILE A 208 -7.58 3.11 -22.60
N ASN A 209 -7.58 2.84 -23.89
CA ASN A 209 -7.18 3.81 -24.93
C ASN A 209 -8.24 4.90 -25.14
N TRP A 210 -8.52 5.69 -24.05
CA TRP A 210 -9.36 6.88 -24.04
C TRP A 210 -8.79 7.96 -23.10
#